data_715dda69c0ff1497a673cf0501c3405f
#
_entry.id   715dda69c0ff1497a673cf0501c3405f
#
_cell.length_a   1.000
_cell.length_b   1.000
_cell.length_c   1.000
_cell.angle_alpha   90.00
_cell.angle_beta   90.00
_cell.angle_gamma   90.00
#
_symmetry.space_group_name_H-M   'P 1'
#
loop_
_entity.id
_entity.type
_entity.pdbx_description
1 polymer ?
#
loop_
_entity_poly.entity_id
_entity_poly.type
_entity_poly.pdbx_seq_one_letter_code
_entity_poly.pdbx_strand_id
1 'polypeptide(L)'
;ADSFWKYTLKEYNYKPKDSNVKFSGWYNVRNSHEQGDNVNSWEAYPESGIQFTGRGIGRGGETLTIELENRYQKEGILTLNKFDESTGQGMEKINFAVSKNGVEEETVTTDKYGIAQLHIPLQDENKQNRTATETYLLRETNLPTGYVDTGDIQITVEIANGAFKITDAKLVDREANENQEAVKAPVDGKIDGKSVLLQRGDTSLNIRNFAKTGTLHIKKTWENPNDALTEKQVKIRLYQNGISTGQEFLLNEENGWEHTVDNVPLFQDRNPVEYKVEEIEIGKTHYSLEYGDGFLYYEVIYPEIQYFDSNGQQIFPKDENEFKDVSKMELEVQNLHFNLAERSLLKTDDLPRNRLAGAGFLFYKVPYDDVTKKYADDTGYTVDYDNTQSKDDIVLKKDGKTCTTYRSLETDENGMLQLPEDFENGRY
;
A
#
# COMPACT_ATOMS: atom_id res chain seq x y z
N ALA A 1 -5.99 -58.78 36.83
CA ALA A 1 -5.37 -58.00 35.71
C ALA A 1 -5.17 -56.61 36.20
N ASP A 2 -3.89 -56.18 36.33
CA ASP A 2 -3.50 -54.82 36.72
C ASP A 2 -3.91 -53.86 35.56
N SER A 3 -4.90 -53.07 35.80
CA SER A 3 -5.29 -52.03 34.83
C SER A 3 -4.44 -50.80 34.99
N PHE A 4 -3.62 -50.54 34.00
CA PHE A 4 -2.90 -49.25 33.90
C PHE A 4 -3.81 -48.21 33.28
N TRP A 5 -3.76 -47.01 33.81
CA TRP A 5 -4.44 -45.89 33.19
C TRP A 5 -3.48 -44.68 33.11
N LYS A 6 -3.68 -43.89 32.05
CA LYS A 6 -2.94 -42.68 31.76
C LYS A 6 -3.86 -41.49 31.77
N TYR A 7 -3.51 -40.46 32.48
CA TYR A 7 -4.25 -39.22 32.55
C TYR A 7 -3.36 -38.05 32.07
N THR A 8 -4.03 -37.05 31.54
CA THR A 8 -3.44 -35.76 31.27
C THR A 8 -4.21 -34.72 32.08
N LEU A 9 -3.51 -34.01 32.96
CA LEU A 9 -4.06 -32.88 33.71
C LEU A 9 -3.66 -31.59 32.99
N LYS A 10 -4.65 -30.78 32.64
CA LYS A 10 -4.44 -29.49 32.02
C LYS A 10 -5.25 -28.44 32.75
N GLU A 11 -4.58 -27.36 33.17
CA GLU A 11 -5.28 -26.22 33.77
C GLU A 11 -6.15 -25.51 32.72
N TYR A 12 -7.38 -25.15 33.10
CA TYR A 12 -8.37 -24.57 32.22
C TYR A 12 -8.84 -23.23 32.74
N ASN A 13 -8.79 -22.19 31.87
CA ASN A 13 -9.37 -20.86 32.13
C ASN A 13 -8.83 -20.06 33.31
N TYR A 14 -7.56 -20.21 33.66
CA TYR A 14 -6.97 -19.23 34.60
C TYR A 14 -6.58 -17.95 33.83
N LYS A 15 -7.09 -16.80 34.30
CA LYS A 15 -6.67 -15.48 33.81
C LYS A 15 -6.30 -14.62 35.06
N PRO A 16 -5.07 -14.09 35.09
CA PRO A 16 -4.72 -13.12 36.14
C PRO A 16 -5.66 -11.92 36.09
N LYS A 17 -6.02 -11.37 37.21
CA LYS A 17 -6.83 -10.14 37.29
C LYS A 17 -6.04 -8.90 36.86
N ASP A 18 -4.72 -8.94 36.96
CA ASP A 18 -3.79 -7.88 36.62
C ASP A 18 -3.07 -8.24 35.32
N SER A 19 -3.24 -7.43 34.25
CA SER A 19 -2.60 -7.63 32.96
C SER A 19 -1.07 -7.43 33.01
N ASN A 20 -0.54 -6.84 34.09
CA ASN A 20 0.89 -6.60 34.24
C ASN A 20 1.59 -7.72 35.02
N VAL A 21 0.98 -8.88 35.12
CA VAL A 21 1.52 -10.04 35.84
C VAL A 21 1.66 -11.20 34.87
N LYS A 22 2.91 -11.65 34.67
CA LYS A 22 3.17 -12.89 33.95
C LYS A 22 2.86 -14.07 34.85
N PHE A 23 2.16 -15.02 34.29
CA PHE A 23 1.75 -16.23 34.96
C PHE A 23 2.62 -17.40 34.48
N SER A 24 3.20 -18.15 35.40
CA SER A 24 3.86 -19.42 35.09
C SER A 24 3.33 -20.49 36.04
N GLY A 25 2.86 -21.61 35.47
CA GLY A 25 2.41 -22.76 36.24
C GLY A 25 3.60 -23.66 36.61
N TRP A 26 3.61 -24.14 37.84
CA TRP A 26 4.54 -25.12 38.32
C TRP A 26 3.79 -26.28 38.94
N TYR A 27 4.34 -27.47 38.88
CA TYR A 27 3.72 -28.65 39.50
C TYR A 27 4.73 -29.50 40.27
N ASN A 28 4.22 -30.20 41.26
CA ASN A 28 4.96 -31.21 42.02
C ASN A 28 4.04 -32.43 42.19
N VAL A 29 4.62 -33.63 42.03
CA VAL A 29 3.89 -34.88 42.20
C VAL A 29 4.43 -35.63 43.41
N ARG A 30 3.54 -35.90 44.38
CA ARG A 30 3.89 -36.66 45.57
C ARG A 30 3.10 -37.98 45.62
N ASN A 31 3.81 -39.07 45.91
CA ASN A 31 3.18 -40.37 46.12
C ASN A 31 3.18 -40.67 47.63
N SER A 32 2.05 -41.09 48.18
CA SER A 32 1.86 -41.39 49.60
C SER A 32 2.72 -42.53 50.15
N HIS A 33 3.36 -43.32 49.29
CA HIS A 33 4.21 -44.46 49.68
C HIS A 33 5.69 -44.16 49.70
N GLU A 34 6.12 -43.01 49.32
CA GLU A 34 7.51 -42.59 49.45
C GLU A 34 7.78 -42.09 50.88
N GLN A 35 8.29 -42.99 51.72
CA GLN A 35 8.83 -42.61 53.04
C GLN A 35 10.24 -42.04 52.83
N GLY A 36 10.34 -40.72 52.84
CA GLY A 36 11.60 -39.98 52.84
C GLY A 36 11.37 -38.54 52.37
N ASP A 37 12.16 -37.62 52.90
CA ASP A 37 12.14 -36.18 52.61
C ASP A 37 12.56 -35.80 51.19
N ASN A 38 12.39 -36.68 50.23
CA ASN A 38 12.60 -36.35 48.83
C ASN A 38 11.38 -35.55 48.31
N VAL A 39 11.41 -34.27 48.62
CA VAL A 39 10.58 -33.29 47.94
C VAL A 39 11.02 -33.33 46.47
N ASN A 40 10.20 -33.95 45.62
CA ASN A 40 10.42 -33.85 44.19
C ASN A 40 10.49 -32.37 43.84
N SER A 41 11.46 -31.99 43.04
CA SER A 41 11.61 -30.60 42.59
C SER A 41 10.36 -30.13 41.86
N TRP A 42 9.99 -28.90 42.10
CA TRP A 42 8.96 -28.25 41.32
C TRP A 42 9.41 -28.13 39.86
N GLU A 43 8.57 -28.56 38.94
CA GLU A 43 8.81 -28.48 37.51
C GLU A 43 7.87 -27.46 36.85
N ALA A 44 8.31 -26.81 35.79
CA ALA A 44 7.46 -25.92 35.02
C ALA A 44 6.31 -26.70 34.33
N TYR A 45 5.13 -26.14 34.42
CA TYR A 45 3.92 -26.73 33.83
C TYR A 45 4.01 -26.74 32.31
N PRO A 46 4.03 -27.92 31.64
CA PRO A 46 4.14 -27.98 30.20
C PRO A 46 2.84 -27.61 29.52
N GLU A 47 2.89 -26.94 28.37
CA GLU A 47 1.71 -26.58 27.58
C GLU A 47 0.85 -27.79 27.16
N SER A 48 1.48 -28.94 26.98
CA SER A 48 0.79 -30.21 26.68
C SER A 48 -0.03 -30.75 27.86
N GLY A 49 0.14 -30.18 29.04
CA GLY A 49 -0.42 -30.68 30.29
C GLY A 49 0.44 -31.77 30.93
N ILE A 50 0.26 -31.97 32.22
CA ILE A 50 0.98 -32.97 33.02
C ILE A 50 0.44 -34.36 32.70
N GLN A 51 1.31 -35.27 32.28
CA GLN A 51 0.95 -36.67 32.04
C GLN A 51 1.40 -37.52 33.21
N PHE A 52 0.49 -38.33 33.73
CA PHE A 52 0.79 -39.29 34.77
C PHE A 52 0.05 -40.61 34.52
N THR A 53 0.66 -41.69 35.06
CA THR A 53 0.12 -43.02 34.96
C THR A 53 -0.05 -43.60 36.36
N GLY A 54 -1.17 -44.33 36.56
CA GLY A 54 -1.43 -44.99 37.82
C GLY A 54 -1.75 -46.48 37.61
N ARG A 55 -1.49 -47.29 38.66
CA ARG A 55 -2.00 -48.65 38.75
C ARG A 55 -3.30 -48.63 39.52
N GLY A 56 -4.35 -49.23 38.96
CA GLY A 56 -5.56 -49.47 39.75
C GLY A 56 -5.32 -50.57 40.75
N ILE A 57 -5.39 -50.21 42.04
CA ILE A 57 -5.17 -51.16 43.13
C ILE A 57 -6.51 -51.60 43.73
N GLY A 58 -6.74 -52.89 43.72
CA GLY A 58 -7.85 -53.42 44.43
C GLY A 58 -7.50 -53.76 45.90
N ARG A 59 -7.34 -52.89 46.79
CA ARG A 59 -7.36 -52.92 48.27
C ARG A 59 -6.27 -52.02 48.88
N GLY A 60 -6.66 -50.86 49.31
CA GLY A 60 -5.79 -49.87 49.98
C GLY A 60 -5.16 -48.92 48.99
N GLY A 61 -5.84 -47.84 48.63
CA GLY A 61 -5.45 -46.91 47.60
C GLY A 61 -4.21 -46.11 47.94
N GLU A 62 -3.27 -46.10 46.99
CA GLU A 62 -2.23 -45.07 46.96
C GLU A 62 -2.86 -43.72 46.65
N THR A 63 -2.45 -42.70 47.36
CA THR A 63 -2.90 -41.34 47.07
C THR A 63 -1.79 -40.66 46.29
N LEU A 64 -2.10 -40.29 45.08
CA LEU A 64 -1.26 -39.40 44.25
C LEU A 64 -1.71 -37.97 44.51
N THR A 65 -0.84 -37.16 45.06
CA THR A 65 -1.13 -35.73 45.21
C THR A 65 -0.33 -34.94 44.18
N ILE A 66 -1.06 -34.18 43.39
CA ILE A 66 -0.48 -33.24 42.44
C ILE A 66 -0.72 -31.84 42.97
N GLU A 67 0.36 -31.18 43.36
CA GLU A 67 0.31 -29.78 43.81
C GLU A 67 0.60 -28.88 42.59
N LEU A 68 -0.25 -27.91 42.38
CA LEU A 68 -0.10 -26.87 41.35
C LEU A 68 0.18 -25.55 42.02
N GLU A 69 1.24 -24.87 41.61
CA GLU A 69 1.59 -23.55 42.08
C GLU A 69 1.60 -22.57 40.92
N ASN A 70 0.85 -21.49 41.06
CA ASN A 70 0.89 -20.37 40.16
C ASN A 70 1.84 -19.31 40.66
N ARG A 71 2.93 -19.09 39.96
CA ARG A 71 3.91 -18.06 40.29
C ARG A 71 3.65 -16.81 39.48
N TYR A 72 3.55 -15.70 40.18
CA TYR A 72 3.34 -14.37 39.62
C TYR A 72 4.64 -13.61 39.60
N GLN A 73 4.95 -13.05 38.46
CA GLN A 73 6.07 -12.13 38.31
C GLN A 73 5.54 -10.79 37.85
N LYS A 74 5.84 -9.71 38.58
CA LYS A 74 5.45 -8.37 38.15
C LYS A 74 6.25 -7.97 36.94
N GLU A 75 5.56 -7.48 35.93
CA GLU A 75 6.14 -7.03 34.67
C GLU A 75 5.77 -5.58 34.39
N GLY A 76 6.63 -4.90 33.64
CA GLY A 76 6.32 -3.65 32.96
C GLY A 76 5.99 -3.89 31.51
N ILE A 77 5.18 -3.03 30.92
CA ILE A 77 4.84 -3.11 29.51
C ILE A 77 5.61 -2.04 28.74
N LEU A 78 6.49 -2.49 27.84
CA LEU A 78 7.13 -1.63 26.86
C LEU A 78 6.28 -1.64 25.60
N THR A 79 5.81 -0.45 25.19
CA THR A 79 4.93 -0.29 24.04
C THR A 79 5.73 0.10 22.80
N LEU A 80 5.60 -0.69 21.73
CA LEU A 80 6.11 -0.37 20.40
C LEU A 80 4.96 0.16 19.58
N ASN A 81 5.10 1.36 19.04
CA ASN A 81 4.14 1.98 18.14
C ASN A 81 4.75 2.05 16.73
N LYS A 82 4.19 1.30 15.81
CA LYS A 82 4.68 1.19 14.44
C LYS A 82 3.79 1.97 13.48
N PHE A 83 4.38 2.89 12.71
CA PHE A 83 3.66 3.77 11.80
C PHE A 83 4.20 3.69 10.38
N ASP A 84 3.31 3.85 9.41
CA ASP A 84 3.64 4.25 8.06
C ASP A 84 3.96 5.75 8.04
N GLU A 85 5.13 6.13 7.53
CA GLU A 85 5.57 7.54 7.50
C GLU A 85 4.71 8.39 6.59
N SER A 86 4.25 7.84 5.47
CA SER A 86 3.50 8.59 4.46
C SER A 86 2.08 8.95 4.91
N THR A 87 1.45 8.06 5.69
CA THR A 87 0.07 8.23 6.15
C THR A 87 -0.03 8.63 7.62
N GLY A 88 1.02 8.37 8.41
CA GLY A 88 1.01 8.51 9.86
C GLY A 88 0.12 7.49 10.59
N GLN A 89 -0.40 6.49 9.88
CA GLN A 89 -1.27 5.46 10.46
C GLN A 89 -0.46 4.32 11.06
N GLY A 90 -1.05 3.63 12.04
CA GLY A 90 -0.46 2.43 12.63
C GLY A 90 -0.45 1.26 11.64
N MET A 91 0.66 0.52 11.63
CA MET A 91 0.84 -0.65 10.75
C MET A 91 0.51 -1.94 11.50
N GLU A 92 -0.57 -2.61 11.08
CA GLU A 92 -1.03 -3.89 11.63
C GLU A 92 -0.15 -5.06 11.17
N LYS A 93 -0.04 -6.09 12.04
CA LYS A 93 0.61 -7.38 11.74
C LYS A 93 2.10 -7.27 11.38
N ILE A 94 2.78 -6.29 11.93
CA ILE A 94 4.23 -6.23 11.88
C ILE A 94 4.81 -7.06 13.02
N ASN A 95 5.69 -8.00 12.68
CA ASN A 95 6.31 -8.91 13.61
C ASN A 95 7.71 -8.43 14.00
N PHE A 96 7.95 -8.33 15.29
CA PHE A 96 9.27 -8.08 15.84
C PHE A 96 9.76 -9.33 16.58
N ALA A 97 10.80 -9.99 16.04
CA ALA A 97 11.56 -10.95 16.83
C ALA A 97 12.39 -10.19 17.85
N VAL A 98 12.24 -10.55 19.11
CA VAL A 98 12.89 -9.89 20.24
C VAL A 98 13.99 -10.79 20.78
N SER A 99 15.22 -10.30 20.81
CA SER A 99 16.34 -10.96 21.47
C SER A 99 16.78 -10.13 22.66
N LYS A 100 17.10 -10.82 23.75
CA LYS A 100 17.64 -10.21 24.97
C LYS A 100 19.05 -10.70 25.19
N ASN A 101 20.00 -9.78 25.30
CA ASN A 101 21.42 -10.12 25.49
C ASN A 101 21.94 -11.16 24.46
N GLY A 102 21.41 -11.11 23.23
CA GLY A 102 21.78 -12.00 22.14
C GLY A 102 21.06 -13.35 22.09
N VAL A 103 20.11 -13.60 22.99
CA VAL A 103 19.24 -14.79 22.98
C VAL A 103 17.84 -14.39 22.54
N GLU A 104 17.30 -15.06 21.52
CA GLU A 104 15.92 -14.84 21.07
C GLU A 104 14.95 -15.32 22.15
N GLU A 105 13.99 -14.47 22.54
CA GLU A 105 13.04 -14.77 23.61
C GLU A 105 11.62 -14.95 23.08
N GLU A 106 11.14 -14.01 22.27
CA GLU A 106 9.74 -14.02 21.78
C GLU A 106 9.58 -13.23 20.49
N THR A 107 8.41 -13.37 19.85
CA THR A 107 7.97 -12.51 18.75
C THR A 107 6.74 -11.73 19.20
N VAL A 108 6.78 -10.41 19.09
CA VAL A 108 5.62 -9.55 19.33
C VAL A 108 5.07 -9.01 18.02
N THR A 109 3.74 -8.93 17.93
CA THR A 109 3.05 -8.54 16.69
C THR A 109 2.20 -7.31 16.95
N THR A 110 2.23 -6.35 16.01
CA THR A 110 1.40 -5.15 16.12
C THR A 110 -0.07 -5.46 15.83
N ASP A 111 -0.93 -4.85 16.63
CA ASP A 111 -2.38 -4.88 16.47
C ASP A 111 -2.86 -3.95 15.33
N LYS A 112 -4.17 -3.83 15.16
CA LYS A 112 -4.80 -2.96 14.14
C LYS A 112 -4.49 -1.46 14.29
N TYR A 113 -3.94 -1.04 15.39
CA TYR A 113 -3.49 0.34 15.64
C TYR A 113 -1.98 0.50 15.47
N GLY A 114 -1.26 -0.56 15.09
CA GLY A 114 0.19 -0.56 15.01
C GLY A 114 0.89 -0.72 16.35
N ILE A 115 0.22 -1.24 17.38
CA ILE A 115 0.74 -1.35 18.73
C ILE A 115 1.16 -2.79 19.04
N ALA A 116 2.40 -2.98 19.47
CA ALA A 116 2.88 -4.22 20.05
C ALA A 116 3.36 -3.99 21.47
N GLN A 117 3.31 -5.02 22.32
CA GLN A 117 3.70 -4.96 23.72
C GLN A 117 4.78 -6.00 24.02
N LEU A 118 5.87 -5.54 24.63
CA LEU A 118 6.94 -6.38 25.14
C LEU A 118 6.92 -6.34 26.67
N HIS A 119 6.93 -7.50 27.27
CA HIS A 119 6.87 -7.65 28.73
C HIS A 119 8.27 -7.63 29.31
N ILE A 120 8.53 -6.69 30.22
CA ILE A 120 9.80 -6.51 30.90
C ILE A 120 9.68 -7.04 32.36
N PRO A 121 10.33 -8.15 32.71
CA PRO A 121 10.26 -8.68 34.05
C PRO A 121 10.87 -7.70 35.08
N LEU A 122 10.07 -7.25 36.04
CA LEU A 122 10.49 -6.30 37.11
C LEU A 122 10.91 -6.98 38.41
N GLN A 123 10.59 -8.26 38.55
CA GLN A 123 10.93 -9.06 39.75
C GLN A 123 11.70 -10.31 39.32
N ASP A 124 12.51 -10.82 40.21
CA ASP A 124 13.17 -12.11 40.10
C ASP A 124 12.21 -13.27 40.51
N GLU A 125 12.71 -14.49 40.43
CA GLU A 125 11.96 -15.70 40.80
C GLU A 125 11.50 -15.71 42.27
N ASN A 126 12.19 -14.96 43.12
CA ASN A 126 11.87 -14.82 44.53
C ASN A 126 10.94 -13.63 44.84
N LYS A 127 10.33 -13.02 43.80
CA LYS A 127 9.45 -11.85 43.90
C LYS A 127 10.15 -10.60 44.45
N GLN A 128 11.48 -10.55 44.38
CA GLN A 128 12.25 -9.35 44.75
C GLN A 128 12.35 -8.42 43.51
N ASN A 129 12.28 -7.12 43.75
CA ASN A 129 12.47 -6.14 42.69
C ASN A 129 13.87 -6.27 42.09
N ARG A 130 13.92 -6.39 40.77
CA ARG A 130 15.19 -6.46 40.05
C ARG A 130 15.83 -5.08 39.94
N THR A 131 17.17 -5.09 39.90
CA THR A 131 17.96 -3.94 39.44
C THR A 131 18.88 -4.47 38.35
N ALA A 132 18.67 -4.00 37.10
CA ALA A 132 19.41 -4.47 35.93
C ALA A 132 19.43 -3.42 34.84
N THR A 133 20.44 -3.50 33.98
CA THR A 133 20.43 -2.87 32.65
C THR A 133 20.45 -3.97 31.62
N GLU A 134 19.46 -3.98 30.75
CA GLU A 134 19.26 -5.03 29.73
C GLU A 134 19.23 -4.42 28.34
N THR A 135 19.79 -5.14 27.38
CA THR A 135 19.78 -4.76 25.98
C THR A 135 18.85 -5.70 25.23
N TYR A 136 17.86 -5.14 24.56
CA TYR A 136 16.96 -5.85 23.65
C TYR A 136 17.29 -5.47 22.21
N LEU A 137 17.23 -6.45 21.34
CA LEU A 137 17.31 -6.27 19.89
C LEU A 137 15.95 -6.62 19.28
N LEU A 138 15.37 -5.68 18.58
CA LEU A 138 14.09 -5.83 17.88
C LEU A 138 14.37 -5.96 16.39
N ARG A 139 14.02 -7.10 15.81
CA ARG A 139 14.14 -7.39 14.37
C ARG A 139 12.78 -7.47 13.74
N GLU A 140 12.50 -6.61 12.77
CA GLU A 140 11.30 -6.74 11.94
C GLU A 140 11.46 -7.93 10.99
N THR A 141 10.59 -8.96 11.10
CA THR A 141 10.75 -10.21 10.36
C THR A 141 9.86 -10.32 9.13
N ASN A 142 8.87 -9.46 9.02
CA ASN A 142 7.93 -9.44 7.91
C ASN A 142 7.72 -8.02 7.38
N LEU A 143 8.83 -7.33 7.07
CA LEU A 143 8.77 -6.01 6.44
C LEU A 143 7.88 -6.08 5.18
N PRO A 144 6.84 -5.24 5.07
CA PRO A 144 6.01 -5.25 3.88
C PRO A 144 6.79 -4.89 2.62
N THR A 145 6.39 -5.48 1.50
CA THR A 145 6.96 -5.15 0.18
C THR A 145 6.89 -3.66 -0.08
N GLY A 146 7.94 -3.10 -0.64
CA GLY A 146 8.01 -1.67 -0.98
C GLY A 146 8.43 -0.74 0.14
N TYR A 147 8.77 -1.26 1.32
CA TYR A 147 9.34 -0.45 2.39
C TYR A 147 10.86 -0.62 2.50
N VAL A 148 11.51 0.39 3.06
CA VAL A 148 12.95 0.40 3.27
C VAL A 148 13.29 -0.41 4.51
N ASP A 149 14.15 -1.40 4.34
CA ASP A 149 14.70 -2.14 5.47
C ASP A 149 15.77 -1.29 6.19
N THR A 150 15.59 -1.07 7.47
CA THR A 150 16.42 -0.19 8.29
C THR A 150 17.39 -0.92 9.21
N GLY A 151 17.48 -2.24 9.08
CA GLY A 151 18.24 -3.06 10.01
C GLY A 151 17.46 -3.36 11.29
N ASP A 152 18.18 -3.60 12.38
CA ASP A 152 17.60 -3.94 13.66
C ASP A 152 17.56 -2.71 14.58
N ILE A 153 16.68 -2.74 15.59
CA ILE A 153 16.57 -1.68 16.59
C ILE A 153 17.11 -2.21 17.92
N GLN A 154 18.16 -1.61 18.42
CA GLN A 154 18.70 -1.89 19.74
C GLN A 154 18.13 -0.92 20.77
N ILE A 155 17.55 -1.45 21.85
CA ILE A 155 17.08 -0.65 22.99
C ILE A 155 17.82 -1.06 24.25
N THR A 156 18.10 -0.09 25.10
CA THR A 156 18.65 -0.32 26.44
C THR A 156 17.60 0.05 27.46
N VAL A 157 17.32 -0.88 28.35
CA VAL A 157 16.31 -0.75 29.40
C VAL A 157 16.98 -0.80 30.76
N GLU A 158 16.73 0.19 31.59
CA GLU A 158 17.14 0.21 33.00
C GLU A 158 15.96 -0.22 33.89
N ILE A 159 16.14 -1.22 34.70
CA ILE A 159 15.15 -1.75 35.64
C ILE A 159 15.61 -1.39 37.07
N ALA A 160 14.78 -0.69 37.81
CA ALA A 160 15.05 -0.34 39.21
C ALA A 160 13.75 -0.07 39.98
N ASN A 161 13.72 -0.40 41.26
CA ASN A 161 12.61 -0.07 42.17
C ASN A 161 11.23 -0.58 41.69
N GLY A 162 11.19 -1.72 40.99
CA GLY A 162 9.94 -2.28 40.49
C GLY A 162 9.33 -1.51 39.32
N ALA A 163 10.14 -0.76 38.61
CA ALA A 163 9.82 -0.05 37.38
C ALA A 163 10.93 -0.23 36.34
N PHE A 164 10.68 0.13 35.10
CA PHE A 164 11.70 0.20 34.05
C PHE A 164 11.60 1.51 33.27
N LYS A 165 12.67 1.85 32.57
CA LYS A 165 12.67 2.93 31.58
C LYS A 165 13.61 2.59 30.42
N ILE A 166 13.29 3.05 29.23
CA ILE A 166 14.18 3.00 28.08
C ILE A 166 15.21 4.13 28.20
N THR A 167 16.49 3.78 28.31
CA THR A 167 17.58 4.75 28.43
C THR A 167 18.22 5.09 27.10
N ASP A 168 18.22 4.14 26.14
CA ASP A 168 18.74 4.34 24.79
C ASP A 168 17.93 3.56 23.76
N ALA A 169 17.86 4.08 22.52
CA ALA A 169 17.29 3.41 21.36
C ALA A 169 18.01 3.86 20.10
N LYS A 170 18.53 2.92 19.32
CA LYS A 170 19.28 3.19 18.10
C LYS A 170 19.08 2.09 17.04
N LEU A 171 19.23 2.45 15.77
CA LEU A 171 19.34 1.49 14.70
C LEU A 171 20.73 0.85 14.69
N VAL A 172 20.81 -0.42 14.41
CA VAL A 172 22.05 -1.17 14.25
C VAL A 172 22.00 -2.02 13.00
N ASP A 173 23.18 -2.30 12.45
CA ASP A 173 23.32 -3.19 11.31
C ASP A 173 22.72 -4.56 11.64
N ARG A 174 22.04 -5.15 10.67
CA ARG A 174 21.59 -6.53 10.74
C ARG A 174 22.58 -7.43 10.00
N GLU A 175 23.06 -8.45 10.66
CA GLU A 175 23.81 -9.53 10.02
C GLU A 175 22.87 -10.47 9.27
N ALA A 176 23.33 -11.03 8.15
CA ALA A 176 22.57 -12.00 7.38
C ALA A 176 22.29 -13.27 8.21
N ASN A 177 21.12 -13.86 8.00
CA ASN A 177 20.77 -15.19 8.53
C ASN A 177 20.07 -16.01 7.43
N GLU A 178 19.56 -17.20 7.77
CA GLU A 178 18.91 -18.11 6.81
C GLU A 178 17.68 -17.50 6.11
N ASN A 179 17.01 -16.53 6.74
CA ASN A 179 15.75 -15.96 6.28
C ASN A 179 15.84 -14.49 5.85
N GLN A 180 16.93 -13.81 6.17
CA GLN A 180 17.08 -12.38 5.91
C GLN A 180 18.51 -12.02 5.52
N GLU A 181 18.62 -11.10 4.56
CA GLU A 181 19.89 -10.54 4.13
C GLU A 181 20.49 -9.58 5.17
N ALA A 182 21.81 -9.36 5.07
CA ALA A 182 22.47 -8.31 5.84
C ALA A 182 21.96 -6.94 5.42
N VAL A 183 21.74 -6.05 6.39
CA VAL A 183 21.28 -4.68 6.16
C VAL A 183 22.15 -3.71 6.94
N LYS A 184 22.57 -2.65 6.28
CA LYS A 184 23.23 -1.52 6.93
C LYS A 184 22.19 -0.56 7.49
N ALA A 185 22.29 -0.24 8.75
CA ALA A 185 21.45 0.75 9.37
C ALA A 185 21.67 2.13 8.71
N PRO A 186 20.62 2.94 8.52
CA PRO A 186 20.74 4.29 7.99
C PRO A 186 21.68 5.15 8.84
N VAL A 187 22.49 5.98 8.17
CA VAL A 187 23.40 6.90 8.84
C VAL A 187 22.60 7.85 9.74
N ASP A 188 23.05 8.02 10.97
CA ASP A 188 22.37 8.82 11.99
C ASP A 188 20.90 8.40 12.28
N GLY A 189 20.52 7.18 11.92
CA GLY A 189 19.15 6.68 12.11
C GLY A 189 18.09 7.43 11.31
N LYS A 190 18.46 8.00 10.16
CA LYS A 190 17.56 8.81 9.34
C LYS A 190 17.45 8.29 7.91
N ILE A 191 16.26 8.45 7.35
CA ILE A 191 15.96 8.27 5.93
C ILE A 191 15.40 9.60 5.43
N ASP A 192 15.98 10.15 4.35
CA ASP A 192 15.61 11.45 3.76
C ASP A 192 15.52 12.59 4.82
N GLY A 193 16.47 12.59 5.76
CA GLY A 193 16.53 13.57 6.84
C GLY A 193 15.52 13.35 7.98
N LYS A 194 14.60 12.41 7.87
CA LYS A 194 13.58 12.07 8.88
C LYS A 194 14.05 10.90 9.75
N SER A 195 13.81 10.99 11.05
CA SER A 195 14.19 9.93 11.98
C SER A 195 13.29 8.70 11.82
N VAL A 196 13.89 7.51 11.75
CA VAL A 196 13.18 6.22 11.82
C VAL A 196 12.54 6.01 13.19
N LEU A 197 13.25 6.41 14.26
CA LEU A 197 12.74 6.45 15.62
C LEU A 197 12.16 7.83 15.87
N LEU A 198 10.83 7.94 15.85
CA LEU A 198 10.12 9.20 16.08
C LEU A 198 10.38 9.79 17.44
N GLN A 199 10.15 8.97 18.43
CA GLN A 199 10.21 9.39 19.82
C GLN A 199 10.47 8.19 20.73
N ARG A 200 11.44 8.32 21.62
CA ARG A 200 11.64 7.45 22.74
C ARG A 200 10.95 8.07 23.96
N GLY A 201 9.92 7.41 24.46
CA GLY A 201 9.35 7.66 25.78
C GLY A 201 10.08 6.84 26.84
N ASP A 202 9.69 7.00 28.11
CA ASP A 202 10.26 6.18 29.17
C ASP A 202 9.90 4.70 29.04
N THR A 203 8.68 4.41 28.56
CA THR A 203 8.15 3.05 28.41
C THR A 203 7.60 2.77 27.02
N SER A 204 7.86 3.62 26.04
CA SER A 204 7.36 3.48 24.68
C SER A 204 8.40 3.86 23.64
N LEU A 205 8.28 3.24 22.47
CA LEU A 205 9.11 3.53 21.30
C LEU A 205 8.22 3.67 20.07
N ASN A 206 8.30 4.80 19.42
CA ASN A 206 7.63 5.05 18.15
C ASN A 206 8.59 4.78 17.00
N ILE A 207 8.18 3.96 16.04
CA ILE A 207 8.99 3.49 14.91
C ILE A 207 8.25 3.79 13.61
N ARG A 208 8.93 4.39 12.64
CA ARG A 208 8.39 4.63 11.30
C ARG A 208 8.90 3.61 10.30
N ASN A 209 8.04 3.18 9.39
CA ASN A 209 8.47 2.57 8.13
C ASN A 209 8.35 3.59 6.99
N PHE A 210 9.37 3.62 6.15
CA PHE A 210 9.46 4.50 4.99
C PHE A 210 9.21 3.68 3.74
N ALA A 211 8.26 4.10 2.92
CA ALA A 211 8.08 3.54 1.60
C ALA A 211 9.35 3.81 0.76
N LYS A 212 9.70 2.89 -0.13
CA LYS A 212 10.70 3.13 -1.15
C LYS A 212 10.25 4.29 -2.02
N THR A 213 11.20 5.12 -2.41
CA THR A 213 10.96 6.23 -3.31
C THR A 213 11.61 5.97 -4.67
N GLY A 214 11.07 6.60 -5.69
CA GLY A 214 11.62 6.58 -7.04
C GLY A 214 11.61 7.97 -7.65
N THR A 215 11.94 8.02 -8.94
CA THR A 215 11.90 9.24 -9.74
C THR A 215 10.74 9.17 -10.72
N LEU A 216 9.94 10.22 -10.81
CA LEU A 216 8.87 10.37 -11.80
C LEU A 216 9.31 11.37 -12.85
N HIS A 217 9.47 10.91 -14.08
CA HIS A 217 9.79 11.73 -15.24
C HIS A 217 8.53 11.99 -16.05
N ILE A 218 8.19 13.25 -16.24
CA ILE A 218 7.04 13.72 -16.99
C ILE A 218 7.51 14.33 -18.28
N LYS A 219 7.02 13.84 -19.41
CA LYS A 219 7.42 14.29 -20.75
C LYS A 219 6.21 14.75 -21.53
N LYS A 220 6.35 15.87 -22.24
CA LYS A 220 5.38 16.40 -23.18
C LYS A 220 5.84 16.16 -24.59
N THR A 221 4.97 15.59 -25.43
CA THR A 221 5.23 15.43 -26.88
C THR A 221 4.10 16.03 -27.70
N TRP A 222 4.46 16.39 -28.93
CA TRP A 222 3.55 16.96 -29.92
C TRP A 222 3.59 16.12 -31.17
N GLU A 223 2.43 15.73 -31.68
CA GLU A 223 2.30 15.09 -32.99
C GLU A 223 1.94 16.18 -34.03
N ASN A 224 2.65 16.21 -35.15
CA ASN A 224 2.69 17.26 -36.18
C ASN A 224 3.53 18.52 -35.81
N PRO A 225 4.82 18.38 -35.66
CA PRO A 225 5.70 19.50 -35.33
C PRO A 225 5.88 20.54 -36.47
N ASN A 226 5.33 20.29 -37.67
CA ASN A 226 5.44 21.20 -38.81
C ASN A 226 4.43 22.35 -38.81
N ASP A 227 3.39 22.24 -38.04
CA ASP A 227 2.50 23.37 -37.87
C ASP A 227 3.10 24.27 -36.78
N ALA A 228 3.35 25.51 -37.15
CA ALA A 228 3.91 26.55 -36.29
C ALA A 228 3.01 26.91 -35.10
N LEU A 229 2.46 25.92 -34.47
CA LEU A 229 1.69 26.03 -33.27
C LEU A 229 2.61 26.06 -32.09
N THR A 230 3.01 27.19 -31.84
CA THR A 230 3.89 27.55 -30.78
C THR A 230 3.08 27.90 -29.54
N GLU A 231 2.31 26.94 -29.03
CA GLU A 231 2.02 27.04 -27.63
C GLU A 231 3.36 26.95 -26.92
N LYS A 232 3.69 28.01 -26.22
CA LYS A 232 5.01 28.16 -25.64
C LYS A 232 5.16 27.40 -24.32
N GLN A 233 4.06 26.94 -23.78
CA GLN A 233 4.02 26.21 -22.50
C GLN A 233 2.70 25.46 -22.31
N VAL A 234 2.77 24.38 -21.58
CA VAL A 234 1.59 23.66 -21.03
C VAL A 234 1.74 23.56 -19.52
N LYS A 235 0.62 23.50 -18.82
CA LYS A 235 0.59 23.29 -17.38
C LYS A 235 -0.01 21.93 -17.07
N ILE A 236 0.71 21.17 -16.29
CA ILE A 236 0.37 19.80 -15.93
C ILE A 236 0.16 19.71 -14.43
N ARG A 237 -0.88 19.00 -14.00
CA ARG A 237 -1.18 18.68 -12.60
C ARG A 237 -0.91 17.22 -12.33
N LEU A 238 -0.25 16.95 -11.19
CA LEU A 238 0.07 15.59 -10.75
C LEU A 238 -1.02 15.04 -9.81
N TYR A 239 -1.38 13.78 -10.04
CA TYR A 239 -2.29 12.99 -9.20
C TYR A 239 -1.56 11.77 -8.64
N GLN A 240 -1.88 11.43 -7.40
CA GLN A 240 -1.46 10.22 -6.71
C GLN A 240 -2.69 9.46 -6.23
N ASN A 241 -2.85 8.21 -6.63
CA ASN A 241 -4.01 7.37 -6.30
C ASN A 241 -5.35 8.08 -6.60
N GLY A 242 -5.43 8.78 -7.74
CA GLY A 242 -6.62 9.52 -8.16
C GLY A 242 -6.86 10.85 -7.44
N ILE A 243 -6.02 11.24 -6.49
CA ILE A 243 -6.14 12.49 -5.71
C ILE A 243 -5.08 13.47 -6.19
N SER A 244 -5.47 14.74 -6.43
CA SER A 244 -4.52 15.79 -6.79
C SER A 244 -3.50 16.00 -5.66
N THR A 245 -2.21 15.98 -6.01
CA THR A 245 -1.13 16.28 -5.07
C THR A 245 -1.00 17.79 -4.77
N GLY A 246 -1.69 18.63 -5.54
CA GLY A 246 -1.52 20.07 -5.53
C GLY A 246 -0.27 20.55 -6.28
N GLN A 247 0.55 19.64 -6.81
CA GLN A 247 1.73 19.99 -7.60
C GLN A 247 1.33 20.27 -9.05
N GLU A 248 1.83 21.37 -9.59
CA GLU A 248 1.62 21.79 -10.97
C GLU A 248 2.98 22.16 -11.59
N PHE A 249 3.18 21.74 -12.84
CA PHE A 249 4.45 21.93 -13.55
C PHE A 249 4.18 22.64 -14.87
N LEU A 250 5.05 23.60 -15.23
CA LEU A 250 5.09 24.20 -16.55
C LEU A 250 6.09 23.45 -17.41
N LEU A 251 5.66 22.94 -18.56
CA LEU A 251 6.50 22.32 -19.57
C LEU A 251 6.56 23.24 -20.78
N ASN A 252 7.76 23.53 -21.25
CA ASN A 252 8.03 24.45 -22.36
C ASN A 252 9.36 24.12 -23.05
N GLU A 253 9.73 24.88 -24.07
CA GLU A 253 10.97 24.68 -24.79
C GLU A 253 12.21 24.89 -23.90
N GLU A 254 12.17 25.80 -22.92
CA GLU A 254 13.31 26.10 -22.04
C GLU A 254 13.70 24.91 -21.17
N ASN A 255 12.72 24.09 -20.75
CA ASN A 255 12.97 22.89 -19.98
C ASN A 255 12.91 21.60 -20.81
N GLY A 256 12.95 21.73 -22.15
CA GLY A 256 12.93 20.61 -23.08
C GLY A 256 11.60 19.82 -23.08
N TRP A 257 10.53 20.42 -22.59
CA TRP A 257 9.21 19.80 -22.44
C TRP A 257 9.19 18.62 -21.46
N GLU A 258 10.07 18.68 -20.46
CA GLU A 258 10.24 17.62 -19.48
C GLU A 258 10.27 18.18 -18.05
N HIS A 259 9.84 17.39 -17.10
CA HIS A 259 9.98 17.67 -15.67
C HIS A 259 10.21 16.38 -14.90
N THR A 260 11.09 16.45 -13.89
CA THR A 260 11.42 15.32 -13.04
C THR A 260 11.02 15.64 -11.60
N VAL A 261 10.32 14.71 -10.98
CA VAL A 261 9.97 14.75 -9.57
C VAL A 261 10.71 13.62 -8.87
N ASP A 262 11.66 14.01 -8.01
CA ASP A 262 12.46 13.06 -7.25
C ASP A 262 11.76 12.65 -5.95
N ASN A 263 12.14 11.50 -5.41
CA ASN A 263 11.69 10.98 -4.11
C ASN A 263 10.16 10.81 -4.02
N VAL A 264 9.51 10.44 -5.13
CA VAL A 264 8.08 10.12 -5.09
C VAL A 264 7.88 8.75 -4.44
N PRO A 265 6.92 8.57 -3.51
CA PRO A 265 6.63 7.28 -2.91
C PRO A 265 6.24 6.25 -3.96
N LEU A 266 6.88 5.07 -3.96
CA LEU A 266 6.50 3.96 -4.83
C LEU A 266 5.35 3.13 -4.24
N PHE A 267 5.20 3.15 -2.91
CA PHE A 267 4.17 2.41 -2.18
C PHE A 267 3.47 3.31 -1.17
N GLN A 268 2.20 3.02 -0.95
CA GLN A 268 1.38 3.61 0.11
C GLN A 268 0.44 2.53 0.64
N ASP A 269 0.35 2.38 1.98
CA ASP A 269 -0.47 1.34 2.63
C ASP A 269 -0.23 -0.06 2.03
N ARG A 270 1.03 -0.41 1.76
CA ARG A 270 1.49 -1.67 1.15
C ARG A 270 1.12 -1.88 -0.32
N ASN A 271 0.45 -0.93 -0.94
CA ASN A 271 0.06 -1.01 -2.35
C ASN A 271 0.98 -0.11 -3.20
N PRO A 272 1.28 -0.50 -4.45
CA PRO A 272 1.92 0.38 -5.40
C PRO A 272 1.12 1.67 -5.59
N VAL A 273 1.81 2.80 -5.68
CA VAL A 273 1.18 4.10 -5.92
C VAL A 273 0.92 4.26 -7.41
N GLU A 274 -0.30 4.64 -7.75
CA GLU A 274 -0.68 5.01 -9.10
C GLU A 274 -0.46 6.51 -9.30
N TYR A 275 0.42 6.87 -10.26
CA TYR A 275 0.63 8.24 -10.67
C TYR A 275 -0.06 8.52 -11.99
N LYS A 276 -0.72 9.68 -12.07
CA LYS A 276 -1.31 10.22 -13.29
C LYS A 276 -1.01 11.71 -13.40
N VAL A 277 -1.02 12.20 -14.62
CA VAL A 277 -0.93 13.62 -14.91
C VAL A 277 -2.13 14.07 -15.73
N GLU A 278 -2.49 15.33 -15.59
CA GLU A 278 -3.53 15.99 -16.36
C GLU A 278 -3.00 17.31 -16.90
N GLU A 279 -3.13 17.55 -18.18
CA GLU A 279 -2.89 18.86 -18.78
C GLU A 279 -4.05 19.77 -18.46
N ILE A 280 -3.80 20.86 -17.74
CA ILE A 280 -4.83 21.78 -17.24
C ILE A 280 -4.83 23.14 -17.93
N GLU A 281 -3.73 23.50 -18.57
CA GLU A 281 -3.61 24.73 -19.35
C GLU A 281 -2.68 24.55 -20.54
N ILE A 282 -3.08 25.08 -21.69
CA ILE A 282 -2.23 25.27 -22.85
C ILE A 282 -1.91 26.76 -22.98
N GLY A 283 -0.61 27.12 -23.02
CA GLY A 283 -0.22 28.51 -23.07
C GLY A 283 -0.71 29.28 -21.84
N LYS A 284 -1.50 30.33 -22.07
CA LYS A 284 -2.13 31.15 -21.02
C LYS A 284 -3.64 30.92 -20.88
N THR A 285 -4.22 30.04 -21.69
CA THR A 285 -5.66 29.78 -21.74
C THR A 285 -5.98 28.44 -21.09
N HIS A 286 -7.02 28.44 -20.25
CA HIS A 286 -7.58 27.19 -19.76
C HIS A 286 -8.12 26.38 -20.94
N TYR A 287 -7.93 25.07 -20.87
CA TYR A 287 -8.50 24.12 -21.81
C TYR A 287 -10.02 24.14 -21.67
N SER A 288 -10.71 24.99 -22.43
CA SER A 288 -12.16 24.92 -22.59
C SER A 288 -12.47 24.63 -24.05
N LEU A 289 -13.27 23.62 -24.28
CA LEU A 289 -13.89 23.30 -25.56
C LEU A 289 -14.95 24.39 -25.92
N GLU A 290 -14.63 25.66 -25.79
CA GLU A 290 -15.55 26.73 -26.20
C GLU A 290 -15.30 27.10 -27.65
N TYR A 291 -16.34 26.95 -28.43
CA TYR A 291 -16.43 27.31 -29.83
C TYR A 291 -16.32 28.81 -30.03
N GLY A 292 -15.27 29.27 -30.68
CA GLY A 292 -15.09 30.64 -31.15
C GLY A 292 -14.00 30.72 -32.22
N ASP A 293 -14.17 31.66 -33.17
CA ASP A 293 -13.29 31.85 -34.32
C ASP A 293 -11.80 31.81 -33.98
N GLY A 294 -11.11 30.76 -34.46
CA GLY A 294 -9.66 30.71 -34.46
C GLY A 294 -9.01 29.82 -33.39
N PHE A 295 -9.71 28.88 -32.83
CA PHE A 295 -9.13 27.95 -31.82
C PHE A 295 -8.45 26.75 -32.47
N LEU A 296 -7.28 26.45 -31.92
CA LEU A 296 -6.55 25.22 -32.14
C LEU A 296 -7.10 24.15 -31.21
N TYR A 297 -7.42 22.99 -31.76
CA TYR A 297 -7.89 21.87 -30.99
C TYR A 297 -6.74 20.88 -30.86
N TYR A 298 -6.45 20.53 -29.62
CA TYR A 298 -5.57 19.42 -29.30
C TYR A 298 -6.40 18.30 -28.71
N GLU A 299 -6.17 17.09 -29.16
CA GLU A 299 -6.52 15.92 -28.40
C GLU A 299 -5.34 15.60 -27.48
N VAL A 300 -5.59 15.50 -26.17
CA VAL A 300 -4.58 15.12 -25.20
C VAL A 300 -4.66 13.63 -24.97
N ILE A 301 -3.59 12.93 -25.27
CA ILE A 301 -3.45 11.48 -25.04
C ILE A 301 -2.49 11.30 -23.87
N TYR A 302 -2.86 10.40 -22.97
CA TYR A 302 -2.05 9.97 -21.85
C TYR A 302 -1.65 8.51 -22.07
N PRO A 303 -0.47 8.23 -22.65
CA PRO A 303 0.05 6.88 -22.79
C PRO A 303 0.19 6.19 -21.44
N GLU A 304 0.20 4.86 -21.46
CA GLU A 304 0.44 4.09 -20.22
C GLU A 304 1.79 4.47 -19.60
N ILE A 305 1.81 4.51 -18.27
CA ILE A 305 3.02 4.74 -17.50
C ILE A 305 4.06 3.67 -17.81
N GLN A 306 5.31 4.09 -17.98
CA GLN A 306 6.43 3.18 -18.18
C GLN A 306 7.25 3.10 -16.90
N TYR A 307 7.71 1.88 -16.58
CA TYR A 307 8.49 1.60 -15.38
C TYR A 307 9.89 1.13 -15.74
N PHE A 308 10.87 1.54 -14.98
CA PHE A 308 12.28 1.22 -15.18
C PHE A 308 12.92 0.80 -13.85
N ASP A 309 13.83 -0.17 -13.92
CA ASP A 309 14.64 -0.58 -12.79
C ASP A 309 15.81 0.39 -12.50
N SER A 310 16.60 0.08 -11.49
CA SER A 310 17.78 0.90 -11.12
C SER A 310 18.89 0.91 -12.16
N ASN A 311 18.87 0.02 -13.14
CA ASN A 311 19.81 -0.04 -14.25
C ASN A 311 19.28 0.73 -15.49
N GLY A 312 18.06 1.28 -15.40
CA GLY A 312 17.40 1.98 -16.50
C GLY A 312 16.78 1.02 -17.53
N GLN A 313 16.63 -0.26 -17.20
CA GLN A 313 15.95 -1.24 -18.05
C GLN A 313 14.44 -1.12 -17.84
N GLN A 314 13.66 -1.05 -18.93
CA GLN A 314 12.21 -1.05 -18.86
C GLN A 314 11.70 -2.39 -18.31
N ILE A 315 10.80 -2.31 -17.35
CA ILE A 315 10.15 -3.46 -16.70
C ILE A 315 8.63 -3.32 -16.78
N PHE A 316 7.92 -4.43 -16.63
CA PHE A 316 6.46 -4.49 -16.73
C PHE A 316 5.92 -5.21 -15.49
N PRO A 317 5.90 -4.55 -14.32
CA PRO A 317 5.51 -5.18 -13.07
C PRO A 317 4.03 -5.59 -13.11
N LYS A 318 3.75 -6.87 -12.81
CA LYS A 318 2.41 -7.47 -12.79
C LYS A 318 1.79 -7.48 -11.42
N ASP A 319 2.62 -7.44 -10.40
CA ASP A 319 2.20 -7.46 -9.01
C ASP A 319 3.11 -6.59 -8.13
N GLU A 320 2.77 -6.48 -6.87
CA GLU A 320 3.53 -5.70 -5.89
C GLU A 320 4.97 -6.20 -5.68
N ASN A 321 5.22 -7.51 -5.87
CA ASN A 321 6.55 -8.07 -5.69
C ASN A 321 7.48 -7.70 -6.85
N GLU A 322 6.97 -7.63 -8.07
CA GLU A 322 7.72 -7.16 -9.23
C GLU A 322 7.87 -5.62 -9.18
N PHE A 323 6.87 -4.91 -8.65
CA PHE A 323 6.90 -3.45 -8.52
C PHE A 323 7.98 -2.93 -7.56
N LYS A 324 8.47 -3.76 -6.63
CA LYS A 324 9.57 -3.38 -5.71
C LYS A 324 10.88 -3.01 -6.42
N ASP A 325 11.06 -3.46 -7.66
CA ASP A 325 12.27 -3.22 -8.46
C ASP A 325 12.19 -1.94 -9.29
N VAL A 326 11.02 -1.26 -9.30
CA VAL A 326 10.84 0.04 -9.93
C VAL A 326 11.72 1.08 -9.22
N SER A 327 12.44 1.87 -10.01
CA SER A 327 13.22 3.01 -9.51
C SER A 327 12.87 4.30 -10.23
N LYS A 328 12.39 4.20 -11.48
CA LYS A 328 11.97 5.33 -12.30
C LYS A 328 10.63 5.01 -12.98
N MET A 329 9.79 6.03 -13.07
CA MET A 329 8.54 6.02 -13.81
C MET A 329 8.56 7.11 -14.86
N GLU A 330 7.99 6.84 -16.02
CA GLU A 330 7.80 7.84 -17.07
C GLU A 330 6.32 8.00 -17.40
N LEU A 331 5.84 9.23 -17.34
CA LEU A 331 4.52 9.66 -17.78
C LEU A 331 4.67 10.55 -19.00
N GLU A 332 4.00 10.20 -20.07
CA GLU A 332 3.96 11.00 -21.28
C GLU A 332 2.60 11.70 -21.40
N VAL A 333 2.63 12.97 -21.83
CA VAL A 333 1.45 13.72 -22.25
C VAL A 333 1.65 14.06 -23.71
N GLN A 334 0.84 13.48 -24.57
CA GLN A 334 0.94 13.69 -26.01
C GLN A 334 -0.22 14.56 -26.48
N ASN A 335 0.07 15.67 -27.18
CA ASN A 335 -0.96 16.44 -27.85
C ASN A 335 -0.92 16.16 -29.35
N LEU A 336 -2.09 15.73 -29.86
CA LEU A 336 -2.34 15.62 -31.28
C LEU A 336 -2.97 16.92 -31.77
N HIS A 337 -2.36 17.52 -32.78
CA HIS A 337 -2.92 18.70 -33.40
C HIS A 337 -3.87 18.32 -34.54
N PHE A 338 -5.05 18.91 -34.52
CA PHE A 338 -6.02 18.80 -35.61
C PHE A 338 -6.00 20.09 -36.45
N ASN A 339 -5.66 19.98 -37.73
CA ASN A 339 -5.85 21.09 -38.62
C ASN A 339 -7.35 21.32 -38.81
N LEU A 340 -7.83 22.50 -38.45
CA LEU A 340 -9.26 22.87 -38.59
C LEU A 340 -9.74 22.91 -40.05
N ALA A 341 -8.85 22.98 -41.05
CA ALA A 341 -9.19 22.88 -42.45
C ALA A 341 -9.59 21.44 -42.86
N GLU A 342 -9.09 20.46 -42.11
CA GLU A 342 -9.40 19.04 -42.33
C GLU A 342 -10.15 18.52 -41.09
N ARG A 343 -11.45 18.75 -41.03
CA ARG A 343 -12.31 18.27 -39.97
C ARG A 343 -12.23 16.74 -39.88
N SER A 344 -11.49 16.25 -38.87
CA SER A 344 -11.27 14.81 -38.73
C SER A 344 -11.61 14.33 -37.33
N LEU A 345 -11.95 13.05 -37.22
CA LEU A 345 -12.19 12.34 -35.99
C LEU A 345 -11.26 11.13 -35.90
N LEU A 346 -10.54 10.96 -34.84
CA LEU A 346 -9.67 9.80 -34.59
C LEU A 346 -10.36 8.82 -33.64
N LYS A 347 -10.50 7.58 -34.06
CA LYS A 347 -11.03 6.49 -33.24
C LYS A 347 -9.88 5.60 -32.76
N THR A 348 -9.78 5.48 -31.42
CA THR A 348 -8.85 4.55 -30.76
C THR A 348 -9.63 3.61 -29.83
N ASP A 349 -9.03 2.51 -29.44
CA ASP A 349 -9.51 1.71 -28.29
C ASP A 349 -8.97 2.31 -26.97
N ASP A 350 -9.06 1.55 -25.89
CA ASP A 350 -8.55 1.89 -24.55
C ASP A 350 -7.01 1.85 -24.46
N LEU A 351 -6.34 1.33 -25.49
CA LEU A 351 -4.88 1.41 -25.61
C LEU A 351 -4.52 2.63 -26.49
N PRO A 352 -3.86 3.66 -25.94
CA PRO A 352 -3.74 5.00 -26.53
C PRO A 352 -3.11 5.08 -27.92
N ARG A 353 -2.61 4.02 -28.50
CA ARG A 353 -2.01 3.99 -29.84
C ARG A 353 -2.67 3.00 -30.80
N ASN A 354 -3.68 2.29 -30.33
CA ASN A 354 -4.35 1.31 -31.18
C ASN A 354 -5.52 1.99 -31.90
N ARG A 355 -5.27 2.39 -33.14
CA ARG A 355 -6.25 3.08 -34.01
C ARG A 355 -7.21 2.06 -34.61
N LEU A 356 -8.49 2.36 -34.58
CA LEU A 356 -9.53 1.43 -35.03
C LEU A 356 -10.04 1.81 -36.43
N ALA A 357 -9.67 1.02 -37.43
CA ALA A 357 -10.18 1.12 -38.78
C ALA A 357 -11.61 0.56 -38.87
N GLY A 358 -12.42 1.11 -39.79
CA GLY A 358 -13.77 0.62 -40.06
C GLY A 358 -14.78 0.87 -38.95
N ALA A 359 -14.47 1.76 -37.98
CA ALA A 359 -15.44 2.18 -36.98
C ALA A 359 -16.49 3.11 -37.61
N GLY A 360 -17.76 2.67 -37.57
CA GLY A 360 -18.90 3.44 -38.14
C GLY A 360 -19.40 4.50 -37.17
N PHE A 361 -19.62 5.70 -37.69
CA PHE A 361 -20.19 6.83 -36.95
C PHE A 361 -21.42 7.38 -37.66
N LEU A 362 -22.45 7.66 -36.87
CA LEU A 362 -23.63 8.35 -37.33
C LEU A 362 -23.61 9.78 -36.83
N PHE A 363 -23.76 10.71 -37.75
CA PHE A 363 -23.87 12.13 -37.41
C PHE A 363 -25.33 12.56 -37.51
N TYR A 364 -25.82 13.13 -36.47
CA TYR A 364 -27.15 13.73 -36.37
C TYR A 364 -26.99 15.19 -35.97
N LYS A 365 -27.47 16.10 -36.85
CA LYS A 365 -27.43 17.53 -36.58
C LYS A 365 -28.50 17.90 -35.55
N VAL A 366 -28.08 18.38 -34.38
CA VAL A 366 -29.01 18.80 -33.33
C VAL A 366 -29.71 20.09 -33.75
N PRO A 367 -31.06 20.12 -33.80
CA PRO A 367 -31.79 21.31 -34.15
C PRO A 367 -31.48 22.50 -33.20
N TYR A 368 -31.26 23.67 -33.79
CA TYR A 368 -31.09 24.92 -33.03
C TYR A 368 -32.36 25.75 -33.15
N ASP A 369 -32.82 26.22 -32.01
CA ASP A 369 -33.99 27.13 -31.94
C ASP A 369 -33.51 28.57 -31.89
N ASP A 370 -33.71 29.30 -32.98
CA ASP A 370 -33.32 30.70 -33.11
C ASP A 370 -34.09 31.64 -32.20
N VAL A 371 -35.25 31.26 -31.70
CA VAL A 371 -36.07 32.05 -30.81
C VAL A 371 -35.53 31.94 -29.36
N THR A 372 -35.34 30.75 -28.91
CA THR A 372 -34.84 30.47 -27.55
C THR A 372 -33.32 30.55 -27.42
N LYS A 373 -32.61 30.60 -28.56
CA LYS A 373 -31.15 30.58 -28.64
C LYS A 373 -30.54 29.33 -27.97
N LYS A 374 -31.21 28.19 -28.12
CA LYS A 374 -30.76 26.89 -27.54
C LYS A 374 -30.83 25.80 -28.55
N TYR A 375 -29.92 24.86 -28.38
CA TYR A 375 -30.01 23.56 -29.07
C TYR A 375 -31.10 22.71 -28.42
N ALA A 376 -31.73 21.85 -29.22
CA ALA A 376 -32.60 20.81 -28.70
C ALA A 376 -31.83 19.85 -27.78
N ASP A 377 -32.56 19.08 -26.96
CA ASP A 377 -31.98 18.02 -26.17
C ASP A 377 -31.34 16.98 -27.09
N ASP A 378 -30.03 16.74 -26.90
CA ASP A 378 -29.20 15.83 -27.69
C ASP A 378 -29.06 14.43 -27.09
N THR A 379 -29.81 14.11 -26.03
CA THR A 379 -29.85 12.80 -25.42
C THR A 379 -30.99 11.92 -25.93
N GLY A 380 -30.88 10.60 -25.77
CA GLY A 380 -31.97 9.66 -26.01
C GLY A 380 -32.22 9.27 -27.47
N TYR A 381 -31.26 9.54 -28.38
CA TYR A 381 -31.33 9.01 -29.76
C TYR A 381 -30.95 7.53 -29.76
N THR A 382 -31.70 6.74 -30.54
CA THR A 382 -31.45 5.31 -30.78
C THR A 382 -31.61 4.98 -32.24
N VAL A 383 -30.95 3.93 -32.71
CA VAL A 383 -31.11 3.44 -34.10
C VAL A 383 -32.51 2.86 -34.26
N ASP A 384 -33.20 3.27 -35.30
CA ASP A 384 -34.47 2.68 -35.74
C ASP A 384 -34.21 1.51 -36.67
N TYR A 385 -34.02 0.33 -36.10
CA TYR A 385 -33.71 -0.87 -36.88
C TYR A 385 -34.83 -1.30 -37.82
N ASP A 386 -36.08 -0.93 -37.56
CA ASP A 386 -37.21 -1.28 -38.43
C ASP A 386 -37.23 -0.48 -39.72
N ASN A 387 -36.68 0.72 -39.71
CA ASN A 387 -36.61 1.63 -40.84
C ASN A 387 -35.21 1.76 -41.47
N THR A 388 -34.19 1.17 -40.85
CA THR A 388 -32.81 1.14 -41.35
C THR A 388 -32.66 0.05 -42.41
N GLN A 389 -32.39 0.40 -43.67
CA GLN A 389 -32.31 -0.56 -44.77
C GLN A 389 -30.86 -1.00 -45.08
N SER A 390 -29.88 -0.16 -44.78
CA SER A 390 -28.47 -0.45 -45.02
C SER A 390 -27.59 0.36 -44.05
N LYS A 391 -26.28 0.07 -44.04
CA LYS A 391 -25.32 0.89 -43.28
C LYS A 391 -25.20 2.32 -43.77
N ASP A 392 -25.60 2.57 -45.03
CA ASP A 392 -25.55 3.88 -45.65
C ASP A 392 -26.88 4.64 -45.51
N ASP A 393 -27.92 3.99 -44.97
CA ASP A 393 -29.26 4.55 -44.78
C ASP A 393 -29.78 4.19 -43.38
N ILE A 394 -29.05 4.64 -42.37
CA ILE A 394 -29.41 4.41 -40.97
C ILE A 394 -30.35 5.49 -40.50
N VAL A 395 -31.46 5.07 -39.93
CA VAL A 395 -32.49 5.97 -39.38
C VAL A 395 -32.39 6.00 -37.87
N LEU A 396 -32.43 7.20 -37.31
CA LEU A 396 -32.51 7.42 -35.86
C LEU A 396 -33.93 7.71 -35.42
N LYS A 397 -34.25 7.35 -34.19
CA LYS A 397 -35.49 7.74 -33.51
C LYS A 397 -35.21 8.33 -32.11
N LYS A 398 -36.04 9.29 -31.73
CA LYS A 398 -36.09 9.87 -30.39
C LYS A 398 -37.56 9.99 -29.98
N ASP A 399 -37.90 9.53 -28.77
CA ASP A 399 -39.27 9.54 -28.25
C ASP A 399 -40.29 8.90 -29.18
N GLY A 400 -39.89 7.82 -29.89
CA GLY A 400 -40.72 7.10 -30.83
C GLY A 400 -40.94 7.80 -32.22
N LYS A 401 -40.29 8.95 -32.45
CA LYS A 401 -40.34 9.66 -33.71
C LYS A 401 -39.06 9.47 -34.50
N THR A 402 -39.19 9.23 -35.81
CA THR A 402 -38.09 9.16 -36.75
C THR A 402 -37.36 10.49 -36.85
N CYS A 403 -36.06 10.47 -36.79
CA CYS A 403 -35.18 11.61 -37.01
C CYS A 403 -34.37 11.40 -38.27
N THR A 404 -34.09 12.46 -39.01
CA THR A 404 -33.21 12.38 -40.15
C THR A 404 -31.76 12.31 -39.71
N THR A 405 -31.04 11.25 -40.13
CA THR A 405 -29.60 11.19 -39.96
C THR A 405 -28.93 12.14 -40.94
N TYR A 406 -27.81 12.71 -40.52
CA TYR A 406 -27.08 13.58 -41.45
C TYR A 406 -26.19 12.75 -42.36
N ARG A 407 -25.34 11.91 -41.78
CA ARG A 407 -24.44 10.99 -42.50
C ARG A 407 -23.99 9.80 -41.68
N SER A 408 -23.70 8.69 -42.35
CA SER A 408 -22.90 7.57 -41.85
C SER A 408 -21.52 7.62 -42.48
N LEU A 409 -20.49 7.62 -41.65
CA LEU A 409 -19.08 7.66 -42.06
C LEU A 409 -18.29 6.62 -41.28
N GLU A 410 -17.24 6.06 -41.90
CA GLU A 410 -16.37 5.05 -41.30
C GLU A 410 -14.93 5.58 -41.22
N THR A 411 -14.19 5.17 -40.19
CA THR A 411 -12.76 5.48 -40.09
C THR A 411 -11.93 4.70 -41.12
N ASP A 412 -10.90 5.33 -41.63
CA ASP A 412 -9.92 4.73 -42.52
C ASP A 412 -9.00 3.71 -41.84
N GLU A 413 -7.99 3.22 -42.56
CA GLU A 413 -6.98 2.27 -42.05
C GLU A 413 -6.14 2.81 -40.88
N ASN A 414 -6.09 4.15 -40.73
CA ASN A 414 -5.39 4.84 -39.65
C ASN A 414 -6.33 5.22 -38.50
N GLY A 415 -7.57 4.73 -38.50
CA GLY A 415 -8.58 5.10 -37.52
C GLY A 415 -9.09 6.54 -37.67
N MET A 416 -8.76 7.21 -38.75
CA MET A 416 -9.17 8.59 -39.02
C MET A 416 -10.45 8.62 -39.83
N LEU A 417 -11.34 9.53 -39.46
CA LEU A 417 -12.53 9.83 -40.23
C LEU A 417 -12.47 11.31 -40.60
N GLN A 418 -12.35 11.59 -41.89
CA GLN A 418 -12.43 12.96 -42.42
C GLN A 418 -13.88 13.35 -42.62
N LEU A 419 -14.27 14.48 -42.05
CA LEU A 419 -15.58 15.05 -42.36
C LEU A 419 -15.52 15.75 -43.71
N PRO A 420 -16.49 15.49 -44.60
CA PRO A 420 -16.55 16.15 -45.92
C PRO A 420 -16.59 17.67 -45.80
N GLU A 421 -16.08 18.35 -46.85
CA GLU A 421 -16.09 19.82 -46.92
C GLU A 421 -17.48 20.43 -46.82
N ASP A 422 -18.50 19.70 -47.32
CA ASP A 422 -19.89 20.10 -47.28
C ASP A 422 -20.58 19.82 -45.93
N PHE A 423 -19.85 19.43 -44.93
CA PHE A 423 -20.39 19.22 -43.59
C PHE A 423 -20.80 20.56 -42.96
N GLU A 424 -22.08 20.72 -42.71
CA GLU A 424 -22.64 21.99 -42.23
C GLU A 424 -22.16 22.35 -40.85
N ASN A 425 -22.06 23.66 -40.55
CA ASN A 425 -21.77 24.10 -39.19
C ASN A 425 -22.99 23.83 -38.30
N GLY A 426 -22.72 23.36 -37.07
CA GLY A 426 -23.77 23.05 -36.13
C GLY A 426 -23.26 22.14 -35.00
N ARG A 427 -24.20 21.79 -34.11
CA ARG A 427 -23.98 20.78 -33.07
C ARG A 427 -24.45 19.41 -33.57
N TYR A 428 -23.68 18.40 -33.36
CA TYR A 428 -23.95 17.01 -33.75
C TYR A 428 -23.91 16.08 -32.57
#